data_51079e96c4a49d04290f1ef436e3de37
#
_entry.id   51079e96c4a49d04290f1ef436e3de37
#
_cell.length_a   1.000
_cell.length_b   1.000
_cell.length_c   1.000
_cell.angle_alpha   90.00
_cell.angle_beta   90.00
_cell.angle_gamma   90.00
#
_symmetry.space_group_name_H-M   'P 1'
#
loop_
_entity.id
_entity.type
_entity.pdbx_description
1 polymer ?
#
loop_
_entity_poly.entity_id
_entity_poly.type
_entity_poly.pdbx_seq_one_letter_code
_entity_poly.pdbx_strand_id
1 'polypeptide(L)'
;MKAWSAISVLILAAVAFLVMRPGRAPDSQAPTAMQAPTPEEREAAFQAEIRMENPIAPLNSVWIEELTWIEVRDAMAAGRTTAIIPTGGVEQNGPYVALGKHNYVLEGACDAIARELGNALCTPIIKLVPEGGFEPKTGHMRYPGTLTVRDETFQMMLEDVGHSLHVHGFEHIIYIGDSGGNQAGMAAAAAALNERWGEAKAHHIAGYYDNAGVVARMNELGVEEGPSDGYHDTYWLTSMQMTVDPSTVRYDERVAAGKATINGVSIAPKEETIALGEQLMEWRNNKTVELIREAIAGR
;
A
#
# COMPACT_ATOMS: atom_id res chain seq x y z
N MET A 1 -20.96 -56.97 -9.50
CA MET A 1 -21.51 -58.11 -8.77
C MET A 1 -21.34 -57.85 -7.27
N LYS A 2 -22.46 -58.07 -6.55
CA LYS A 2 -22.75 -58.03 -5.11
C LYS A 2 -23.34 -56.71 -4.63
N ALA A 3 -24.67 -56.69 -4.68
CA ALA A 3 -25.62 -55.91 -3.91
C ALA A 3 -25.62 -56.39 -2.44
N TRP A 4 -25.84 -55.49 -1.49
CA TRP A 4 -26.33 -55.85 -0.16
C TRP A 4 -27.47 -54.93 0.23
N SER A 5 -28.51 -55.59 0.69
CA SER A 5 -29.87 -55.19 0.91
C SER A 5 -30.07 -54.36 2.19
N ALA A 6 -31.14 -53.57 2.13
CA ALA A 6 -31.78 -52.91 3.26
C ALA A 6 -32.44 -53.90 4.22
N ILE A 7 -32.42 -53.62 5.51
CA ILE A 7 -33.36 -54.19 6.51
C ILE A 7 -33.90 -53.03 7.34
N SER A 8 -35.21 -52.80 7.12
CA SER A 8 -36.05 -51.95 7.95
C SER A 8 -36.54 -52.71 9.17
N VAL A 9 -36.36 -52.18 10.35
CA VAL A 9 -37.01 -52.67 11.57
C VAL A 9 -37.99 -51.61 12.05
N LEU A 10 -39.29 -51.91 11.91
CA LEU A 10 -40.37 -51.19 12.52
C LEU A 10 -40.52 -51.65 13.99
N ILE A 11 -40.39 -50.75 14.95
CA ILE A 11 -40.79 -50.99 16.35
C ILE A 11 -42.03 -50.12 16.61
N LEU A 12 -43.17 -50.77 16.73
CA LEU A 12 -44.41 -50.19 17.28
C LEU A 12 -44.30 -50.15 18.79
N ALA A 13 -44.30 -48.97 19.41
CA ALA A 13 -44.50 -48.79 20.83
C ALA A 13 -45.82 -48.03 21.04
N ALA A 14 -46.81 -48.71 21.57
CA ALA A 14 -48.06 -48.10 22.04
C ALA A 14 -47.76 -47.32 23.34
N VAL A 15 -48.02 -46.02 23.32
CA VAL A 15 -47.97 -45.20 24.52
C VAL A 15 -49.37 -44.70 24.88
N ALA A 16 -49.79 -45.11 26.06
CA ALA A 16 -51.06 -44.73 26.66
C ALA A 16 -51.21 -43.24 26.84
N PHE A 17 -52.31 -42.65 26.37
CA PHE A 17 -52.70 -41.27 26.64
C PHE A 17 -53.12 -41.12 28.08
N LEU A 18 -52.27 -40.49 28.90
CA LEU A 18 -52.65 -39.94 30.20
C LEU A 18 -53.07 -38.49 29.99
N VAL A 19 -54.38 -38.21 30.14
CA VAL A 19 -54.93 -36.87 30.02
C VAL A 19 -54.50 -36.08 31.27
N MET A 20 -53.42 -35.33 31.18
CA MET A 20 -53.09 -34.28 32.15
C MET A 20 -53.80 -32.99 31.74
N ARG A 21 -54.55 -32.39 32.66
CA ARG A 21 -55.14 -31.06 32.53
C ARG A 21 -54.02 -30.06 32.33
N PRO A 22 -54.17 -29.09 31.38
CA PRO A 22 -53.15 -28.07 31.20
C PRO A 22 -53.13 -27.15 32.41
N GLY A 23 -52.06 -27.21 33.20
CA GLY A 23 -51.73 -26.19 34.16
C GLY A 23 -51.43 -24.89 33.38
N ARG A 24 -52.05 -23.79 33.82
CA ARG A 24 -51.82 -22.45 33.27
C ARG A 24 -50.30 -22.14 33.33
N ALA A 25 -49.66 -22.07 32.17
CA ALA A 25 -48.27 -21.61 32.09
C ALA A 25 -48.17 -20.19 32.67
N PRO A 26 -47.12 -19.86 33.41
CA PRO A 26 -46.90 -18.49 33.81
C PRO A 26 -46.73 -17.63 32.54
N ASP A 27 -47.34 -16.44 32.53
CA ASP A 27 -47.20 -15.45 31.47
C ASP A 27 -45.70 -15.21 31.22
N SER A 28 -45.16 -15.83 30.17
CA SER A 28 -43.87 -15.43 29.64
C SER A 28 -44.08 -14.06 28.99
N GLN A 29 -43.74 -13.01 29.69
CA GLN A 29 -43.58 -11.70 29.05
C GLN A 29 -42.64 -11.91 27.86
N ALA A 30 -43.17 -11.76 26.64
CA ALA A 30 -42.34 -11.71 25.44
C ALA A 30 -41.28 -10.65 25.67
N PRO A 31 -40.00 -10.91 25.33
CA PRO A 31 -38.96 -9.90 25.46
C PRO A 31 -39.44 -8.66 24.71
N THR A 32 -39.51 -7.53 25.39
CA THR A 32 -39.87 -6.23 24.82
C THR A 32 -38.93 -6.03 23.62
N ALA A 33 -39.49 -5.98 22.41
CA ALA A 33 -38.70 -5.74 21.21
C ALA A 33 -37.89 -4.45 21.46
N MET A 34 -36.56 -4.56 21.48
CA MET A 34 -35.71 -3.39 21.58
C MET A 34 -36.03 -2.48 20.40
N GLN A 35 -36.56 -1.32 20.72
CA GLN A 35 -36.85 -0.30 19.72
C GLN A 35 -35.51 0.10 19.04
N ALA A 36 -35.49 0.12 17.71
CA ALA A 36 -34.29 0.58 16.98
C ALA A 36 -33.96 2.03 17.39
N PRO A 37 -32.72 2.36 17.63
CA PRO A 37 -32.31 3.69 18.07
C PRO A 37 -32.75 4.77 17.06
N THR A 38 -33.19 5.91 17.56
CA THR A 38 -33.55 7.08 16.75
C THR A 38 -32.32 7.64 16.02
N PRO A 39 -32.46 8.50 14.98
CA PRO A 39 -31.36 9.18 14.36
C PRO A 39 -30.49 9.98 15.35
N GLU A 40 -31.09 10.65 16.31
CA GLU A 40 -30.43 11.42 17.36
C GLU A 40 -29.62 10.53 18.30
N GLU A 41 -30.17 9.38 18.70
CA GLU A 41 -29.46 8.41 19.54
C GLU A 41 -28.25 7.78 18.79
N ARG A 42 -28.40 7.51 17.49
CA ARG A 42 -27.30 7.03 16.67
C ARG A 42 -26.18 8.05 16.54
N GLU A 43 -26.54 9.32 16.31
CA GLU A 43 -25.55 10.41 16.24
C GLU A 43 -24.82 10.61 17.57
N ALA A 44 -25.56 10.60 18.69
CA ALA A 44 -24.96 10.70 20.02
C ALA A 44 -24.01 9.53 20.32
N ALA A 45 -24.37 8.31 19.94
CA ALA A 45 -23.52 7.13 20.08
C ALA A 45 -22.26 7.25 19.21
N PHE A 46 -22.38 7.70 17.96
CA PHE A 46 -21.26 7.93 17.07
C PHE A 46 -20.31 9.00 17.63
N GLN A 47 -20.86 10.11 18.15
CA GLN A 47 -20.05 11.17 18.76
C GLN A 47 -19.34 10.71 20.05
N ALA A 48 -19.92 9.79 20.79
CA ALA A 48 -19.27 9.17 21.94
C ALA A 48 -18.15 8.22 21.52
N GLU A 49 -18.39 7.43 20.46
CA GLU A 49 -17.39 6.52 19.88
C GLU A 49 -16.17 7.27 19.34
N ILE A 50 -16.39 8.35 18.57
CA ILE A 50 -15.31 9.18 18.01
C ILE A 50 -14.40 9.77 19.11
N ARG A 51 -14.94 9.98 20.31
CA ARG A 51 -14.19 10.58 21.44
C ARG A 51 -13.63 9.56 22.42
N MET A 52 -13.88 8.27 22.20
CA MET A 52 -13.41 7.25 23.15
C MET A 52 -11.88 7.24 23.21
N GLU A 53 -11.35 6.92 24.39
CA GLU A 53 -9.92 6.71 24.56
C GLU A 53 -9.45 5.45 23.80
N ASN A 54 -8.21 5.44 23.36
CA ASN A 54 -7.65 4.25 22.72
C ASN A 54 -7.63 3.09 23.74
N PRO A 55 -8.36 1.99 23.50
CA PRO A 55 -8.46 0.89 24.46
C PRO A 55 -7.22 -0.04 24.49
N ILE A 56 -6.27 0.15 23.58
CA ILE A 56 -5.07 -0.67 23.42
C ILE A 56 -3.83 0.21 23.29
N ALA A 57 -2.65 -0.38 23.53
CA ALA A 57 -1.39 0.31 23.27
C ALA A 57 -1.23 0.60 21.77
N PRO A 58 -0.83 1.83 21.35
CA PRO A 58 -0.71 2.19 19.95
C PRO A 58 0.41 1.40 19.27
N LEU A 59 0.17 1.02 18.00
CA LEU A 59 1.17 0.39 17.14
C LEU A 59 2.20 1.43 16.69
N ASN A 60 3.49 1.06 16.74
CA ASN A 60 4.55 1.90 16.18
C ASN A 60 4.65 1.71 14.66
N SER A 61 3.62 2.11 13.93
CA SER A 61 3.59 2.15 12.48
C SER A 61 3.38 3.57 11.96
N VAL A 62 3.79 3.79 10.72
CA VAL A 62 3.49 4.99 9.92
C VAL A 62 2.49 4.69 8.80
N TRP A 63 2.08 3.43 8.62
CA TRP A 63 1.16 2.99 7.58
C TRP A 63 -0.28 3.07 8.06
N ILE A 64 -1.11 3.89 7.39
CA ILE A 64 -2.53 4.08 7.76
C ILE A 64 -3.29 2.75 7.75
N GLU A 65 -2.97 1.84 6.82
CA GLU A 65 -3.64 0.53 6.71
C GLU A 65 -3.32 -0.44 7.84
N GLU A 66 -2.27 -0.19 8.62
CA GLU A 66 -1.89 -0.99 9.78
C GLU A 66 -2.46 -0.44 11.09
N LEU A 67 -2.91 0.81 11.07
CA LEU A 67 -3.43 1.52 12.24
C LEU A 67 -4.96 1.38 12.34
N THR A 68 -5.46 1.36 13.56
CA THR A 68 -6.89 1.55 13.81
C THR A 68 -7.27 3.02 13.58
N TRP A 69 -8.55 3.30 13.35
CA TRP A 69 -9.02 4.66 13.18
C TRP A 69 -8.75 5.55 14.40
N ILE A 70 -8.72 4.98 15.62
CA ILE A 70 -8.38 5.68 16.85
C ILE A 70 -6.91 6.08 16.84
N GLU A 71 -6.01 5.18 16.43
CA GLU A 71 -4.59 5.46 16.33
C GLU A 71 -4.30 6.55 15.29
N VAL A 72 -4.98 6.53 14.13
CA VAL A 72 -4.87 7.60 13.13
C VAL A 72 -5.36 8.93 13.69
N ARG A 73 -6.54 8.97 14.36
CA ARG A 73 -7.06 10.18 15.02
C ARG A 73 -6.05 10.74 16.03
N ASP A 74 -5.51 9.88 16.88
CA ASP A 74 -4.58 10.29 17.93
C ASP A 74 -3.23 10.72 17.35
N ALA A 75 -2.75 10.08 16.29
CA ALA A 75 -1.56 10.50 15.55
C ALA A 75 -1.75 11.90 14.92
N MET A 76 -2.90 12.16 14.31
CA MET A 76 -3.23 13.48 13.76
C MET A 76 -3.31 14.54 14.87
N ALA A 77 -3.95 14.22 15.99
CA ALA A 77 -4.01 15.10 17.16
C ALA A 77 -2.62 15.39 17.75
N ALA A 78 -1.67 14.47 17.60
CA ALA A 78 -0.27 14.63 17.97
C ALA A 78 0.58 15.37 16.90
N GLY A 79 -0.04 15.86 15.82
CA GLY A 79 0.61 16.67 14.77
C GLY A 79 1.06 15.88 13.53
N ARG A 80 0.67 14.61 13.37
CA ARG A 80 0.94 13.86 12.13
C ARG A 80 -0.13 14.19 11.08
N THR A 81 -0.02 15.37 10.47
CA THR A 81 -0.99 15.93 9.52
C THR A 81 -0.52 15.93 8.07
N THR A 82 0.62 15.31 7.78
CA THR A 82 1.11 15.08 6.42
C THR A 82 0.77 13.66 5.99
N ALA A 83 0.12 13.47 4.85
CA ALA A 83 -0.14 12.17 4.27
C ALA A 83 0.73 11.96 3.01
N ILE A 84 1.48 10.86 2.95
CA ILE A 84 2.26 10.46 1.78
C ILE A 84 1.49 9.38 1.04
N ILE A 85 1.25 9.60 -0.26
CA ILE A 85 0.60 8.66 -1.18
C ILE A 85 1.67 8.11 -2.12
N PRO A 86 2.22 6.91 -1.84
CA PRO A 86 3.21 6.29 -2.72
C PRO A 86 2.54 5.59 -3.90
N THR A 87 3.08 5.76 -5.11
CA THR A 87 2.59 5.10 -6.33
C THR A 87 3.69 4.23 -6.93
N GLY A 88 3.44 2.94 -7.00
CA GLY A 88 4.38 1.93 -7.51
C GLY A 88 4.05 1.48 -8.92
N GLY A 89 3.72 0.20 -9.07
CA GLY A 89 3.35 -0.43 -10.33
C GLY A 89 3.44 -1.95 -10.27
N VAL A 90 2.85 -2.61 -11.26
CA VAL A 90 2.98 -4.05 -11.51
C VAL A 90 3.36 -4.22 -12.97
N GLU A 91 4.65 -4.22 -13.26
CA GLU A 91 5.22 -4.24 -14.60
C GLU A 91 6.27 -5.35 -14.79
N GLN A 92 6.56 -5.69 -16.04
CA GLN A 92 7.65 -6.63 -16.34
C GLN A 92 9.02 -5.98 -16.04
N ASN A 93 9.92 -6.76 -15.45
CA ASN A 93 11.26 -6.34 -15.06
C ASN A 93 12.32 -7.38 -15.47
N GLY A 94 12.21 -7.90 -16.69
CA GLY A 94 13.01 -9.01 -17.15
C GLY A 94 12.60 -10.35 -16.51
N PRO A 95 13.38 -11.43 -16.73
CA PRO A 95 12.97 -12.78 -16.36
C PRO A 95 13.20 -13.13 -14.88
N TYR A 96 13.88 -12.27 -14.12
CA TYR A 96 14.33 -12.64 -12.77
C TYR A 96 13.73 -11.77 -11.66
N VAL A 97 13.24 -10.58 -11.97
CA VAL A 97 12.74 -9.63 -10.98
C VAL A 97 11.21 -9.69 -10.93
N ALA A 98 10.67 -9.71 -9.73
CA ALA A 98 9.23 -9.72 -9.51
C ALA A 98 8.56 -8.48 -10.12
N LEU A 99 7.31 -8.65 -10.59
CA LEU A 99 6.55 -7.58 -11.26
C LEU A 99 6.29 -6.36 -10.38
N GLY A 100 6.30 -6.53 -9.06
CA GLY A 100 6.06 -5.47 -8.09
C GLY A 100 7.31 -4.72 -7.62
N LYS A 101 8.39 -4.69 -8.38
CA LYS A 101 9.69 -4.06 -8.07
C LYS A 101 9.53 -2.70 -7.35
N HIS A 102 8.78 -1.80 -7.93
CA HIS A 102 8.56 -0.45 -7.41
C HIS A 102 7.79 -0.43 -6.07
N ASN A 103 6.88 -1.40 -5.86
CA ASN A 103 6.12 -1.47 -4.61
C ASN A 103 7.02 -1.84 -3.44
N TYR A 104 7.93 -2.80 -3.60
CA TYR A 104 8.89 -3.18 -2.56
C TYR A 104 9.80 -2.02 -2.17
N VAL A 105 10.33 -1.31 -3.17
CA VAL A 105 11.18 -0.14 -2.91
C VAL A 105 10.43 0.95 -2.15
N LEU A 106 9.17 1.22 -2.52
CA LEU A 106 8.34 2.21 -1.86
C LEU A 106 7.92 1.80 -0.43
N GLU A 107 7.82 0.51 -0.14
CA GLU A 107 7.54 0.02 1.20
C GLU A 107 8.62 0.49 2.19
N GLY A 108 9.90 0.28 1.86
CA GLY A 108 11.01 0.78 2.68
C GLY A 108 11.16 2.31 2.63
N ALA A 109 10.97 2.92 1.46
CA ALA A 109 11.16 4.35 1.28
C ALA A 109 10.11 5.18 2.02
N CYS A 110 8.81 4.86 1.90
CA CYS A 110 7.74 5.62 2.54
C CYS A 110 7.84 5.55 4.07
N ASP A 111 8.14 4.35 4.61
CA ASP A 111 8.35 4.19 6.06
C ASP A 111 9.48 5.10 6.56
N ALA A 112 10.64 5.06 5.91
CA ALA A 112 11.79 5.86 6.31
C ALA A 112 11.53 7.37 6.17
N ILE A 113 10.93 7.82 5.05
CA ILE A 113 10.58 9.22 4.80
C ILE A 113 9.59 9.73 5.85
N ALA A 114 8.53 8.97 6.15
CA ALA A 114 7.51 9.38 7.12
C ALA A 114 8.07 9.49 8.53
N ARG A 115 8.95 8.56 8.92
CA ARG A 115 9.63 8.60 10.23
C ARG A 115 10.59 9.78 10.34
N GLU A 116 11.37 10.06 9.30
CA GLU A 116 12.31 11.19 9.28
C GLU A 116 11.59 12.56 9.26
N LEU A 117 10.44 12.66 8.61
CA LEU A 117 9.58 13.85 8.68
C LEU A 117 9.02 14.06 10.09
N GLY A 118 8.68 12.96 10.79
CA GLY A 118 8.13 12.95 12.14
C GLY A 118 6.65 13.32 12.24
N ASN A 119 6.11 14.01 11.23
CA ASN A 119 4.73 14.50 11.18
C ASN A 119 3.91 13.84 10.04
N ALA A 120 4.35 12.70 9.50
CA ALA A 120 3.74 12.08 8.34
C ALA A 120 3.22 10.66 8.62
N LEU A 121 2.21 10.26 7.83
CA LEU A 121 1.72 8.88 7.67
C LEU A 121 1.72 8.51 6.20
N CYS A 122 1.93 7.22 5.90
CA CYS A 122 1.85 6.64 4.56
C CYS A 122 0.47 6.02 4.32
N THR A 123 -0.14 6.27 3.16
CA THR A 123 -1.29 5.48 2.70
C THR A 123 -0.82 4.12 2.18
N PRO A 124 -1.75 3.16 1.94
CA PRO A 124 -1.44 1.99 1.12
C PRO A 124 -0.80 2.39 -0.21
N ILE A 125 0.20 1.62 -0.66
CA ILE A 125 0.85 1.86 -1.95
C ILE A 125 -0.16 1.66 -3.08
N ILE A 126 -0.31 2.65 -3.95
CA ILE A 126 -1.13 2.53 -5.16
C ILE A 126 -0.34 1.73 -6.19
N LYS A 127 -0.73 0.47 -6.38
CA LYS A 127 -0.03 -0.52 -7.21
C LYS A 127 -0.59 -0.62 -8.63
N LEU A 128 -1.81 -0.11 -8.88
CA LEU A 128 -2.46 -0.11 -10.19
C LEU A 128 -2.30 1.27 -10.82
N VAL A 129 -1.36 1.35 -11.76
CA VAL A 129 -0.88 2.59 -12.39
C VAL A 129 -0.81 2.41 -13.91
N PRO A 130 -0.61 3.46 -14.71
CA PRO A 130 -0.43 3.34 -16.16
C PRO A 130 0.89 2.65 -16.54
N GLU A 131 0.81 1.45 -17.19
CA GLU A 131 1.96 0.66 -17.62
C GLU A 131 1.95 0.36 -19.13
N GLY A 132 1.08 1.05 -19.87
CA GLY A 132 0.94 0.94 -21.31
C GLY A 132 -0.50 0.74 -21.79
N GLY A 133 -0.69 0.70 -23.10
CA GLY A 133 -2.00 0.59 -23.74
C GLY A 133 -2.54 -0.84 -23.76
N PHE A 134 -3.87 -0.96 -23.79
CA PHE A 134 -4.58 -2.24 -23.85
C PHE A 134 -4.63 -2.80 -25.29
N GLU A 135 -5.04 -1.98 -26.26
CA GLU A 135 -5.31 -2.37 -27.64
C GLU A 135 -4.88 -1.26 -28.62
N PRO A 136 -3.77 -1.43 -29.33
CA PRO A 136 -2.80 -2.53 -29.21
C PRO A 136 -2.03 -2.47 -27.89
N LYS A 137 -1.56 -3.62 -27.40
CA LYS A 137 -0.70 -3.66 -26.22
C LYS A 137 0.59 -2.86 -26.48
N THR A 138 0.88 -1.88 -25.61
CA THR A 138 2.11 -1.08 -25.68
C THR A 138 2.84 -1.11 -24.35
N GLY A 139 4.07 -0.61 -24.31
CA GLY A 139 4.88 -0.57 -23.08
C GLY A 139 5.02 -1.93 -22.42
N HIS A 140 4.92 -1.96 -21.12
CA HIS A 140 5.04 -3.17 -20.30
C HIS A 140 3.85 -4.13 -20.48
N MET A 141 2.69 -3.65 -20.94
CA MET A 141 1.52 -4.48 -21.25
C MET A 141 1.75 -5.54 -22.34
N ARG A 142 2.86 -5.50 -23.06
CA ARG A 142 3.27 -6.55 -24.00
C ARG A 142 3.64 -7.85 -23.29
N TYR A 143 3.90 -7.81 -21.98
CA TYR A 143 4.33 -8.96 -21.17
C TYR A 143 3.21 -9.41 -20.23
N PRO A 144 2.96 -10.74 -20.14
CA PRO A 144 1.96 -11.28 -19.21
C PRO A 144 2.26 -10.91 -17.76
N GLY A 145 1.21 -10.62 -17.00
CA GLY A 145 1.30 -10.25 -15.57
C GLY A 145 1.43 -8.75 -15.31
N THR A 146 1.83 -7.93 -16.30
CA THR A 146 1.73 -6.47 -16.18
C THR A 146 0.26 -6.07 -16.05
N LEU A 147 -0.03 -5.19 -15.11
CA LEU A 147 -1.36 -4.61 -14.88
C LEU A 147 -1.30 -3.12 -15.17
N THR A 148 -2.30 -2.61 -15.87
CA THR A 148 -2.40 -1.19 -16.19
C THR A 148 -3.79 -0.65 -15.93
N VAL A 149 -3.87 0.64 -15.63
CA VAL A 149 -5.10 1.42 -15.67
C VAL A 149 -4.92 2.58 -16.65
N ARG A 150 -6.02 3.21 -17.08
CA ARG A 150 -5.95 4.41 -17.91
C ARG A 150 -5.44 5.59 -17.08
N ASP A 151 -4.80 6.55 -17.74
CA ASP A 151 -4.29 7.76 -17.10
C ASP A 151 -5.38 8.51 -16.33
N GLU A 152 -6.58 8.63 -16.90
CA GLU A 152 -7.72 9.28 -16.25
C GLU A 152 -8.18 8.50 -15.00
N THR A 153 -8.20 7.17 -15.06
CA THR A 153 -8.55 6.32 -13.91
C THR A 153 -7.54 6.50 -12.78
N PHE A 154 -6.26 6.54 -13.12
CA PHE A 154 -5.18 6.75 -12.16
C PHE A 154 -5.28 8.13 -11.52
N GLN A 155 -5.44 9.18 -12.32
CA GLN A 155 -5.58 10.55 -11.83
C GLN A 155 -6.80 10.69 -10.90
N MET A 156 -7.97 10.20 -11.31
CA MET A 156 -9.19 10.24 -10.49
C MET A 156 -9.01 9.51 -9.16
N MET A 157 -8.36 8.36 -9.14
CA MET A 157 -8.07 7.62 -7.92
C MET A 157 -7.16 8.43 -6.98
N LEU A 158 -6.12 9.10 -7.51
CA LEU A 158 -5.24 9.96 -6.73
C LEU A 158 -5.99 11.16 -6.13
N GLU A 159 -6.89 11.77 -6.92
CA GLU A 159 -7.74 12.87 -6.46
C GLU A 159 -8.69 12.41 -5.34
N ASP A 160 -9.35 11.27 -5.50
CA ASP A 160 -10.28 10.73 -4.50
C ASP A 160 -9.57 10.39 -3.19
N VAL A 161 -8.41 9.72 -3.25
CA VAL A 161 -7.61 9.39 -2.08
C VAL A 161 -7.10 10.66 -1.39
N GLY A 162 -6.54 11.61 -2.16
CA GLY A 162 -6.04 12.86 -1.62
C GLY A 162 -7.14 13.71 -1.00
N HIS A 163 -8.32 13.79 -1.63
CA HIS A 163 -9.46 14.51 -1.09
C HIS A 163 -10.02 13.85 0.18
N SER A 164 -10.07 12.51 0.21
CA SER A 164 -10.48 11.76 1.39
C SER A 164 -9.62 12.09 2.61
N LEU A 165 -8.31 12.14 2.43
CA LEU A 165 -7.36 12.52 3.49
C LEU A 165 -7.55 13.97 3.93
N HIS A 166 -7.72 14.88 2.97
CA HIS A 166 -7.94 16.31 3.25
C HIS A 166 -9.22 16.54 4.09
N VAL A 167 -10.34 15.89 3.78
CA VAL A 167 -11.60 16.05 4.54
C VAL A 167 -11.52 15.42 5.94
N HIS A 168 -10.58 14.50 6.18
CA HIS A 168 -10.27 14.00 7.50
C HIS A 168 -9.31 14.88 8.31
N GLY A 169 -8.77 15.95 7.70
CA GLY A 169 -7.94 16.96 8.38
C GLY A 169 -6.44 16.82 8.16
N PHE A 170 -5.98 16.00 7.20
CA PHE A 170 -4.59 16.07 6.76
C PHE A 170 -4.33 17.42 6.06
N GLU A 171 -3.29 18.11 6.50
CA GLU A 171 -2.95 19.46 6.01
C GLU A 171 -2.15 19.45 4.72
N HIS A 172 -1.31 18.42 4.54
CA HIS A 172 -0.47 18.26 3.35
C HIS A 172 -0.62 16.87 2.77
N ILE A 173 -0.86 16.80 1.46
CA ILE A 173 -0.98 15.58 0.68
C ILE A 173 0.23 15.50 -0.26
N ILE A 174 1.06 14.48 -0.07
CA ILE A 174 2.34 14.31 -0.76
C ILE A 174 2.25 13.11 -1.69
N TYR A 175 2.49 13.31 -2.98
CA TYR A 175 2.60 12.23 -3.96
C TYR A 175 4.06 11.95 -4.26
N ILE A 176 4.49 10.69 -4.11
CA ILE A 176 5.78 10.17 -4.56
C ILE A 176 5.55 8.96 -5.47
N GLY A 177 6.39 8.76 -6.48
CA GLY A 177 6.22 7.65 -7.42
C GLY A 177 7.53 7.12 -7.96
N ASP A 178 7.66 5.79 -7.97
CA ASP A 178 8.89 5.10 -8.36
C ASP A 178 8.89 4.66 -9.84
N SER A 179 7.84 4.98 -10.62
CA SER A 179 7.73 4.71 -12.06
C SER A 179 7.56 5.99 -12.86
N GLY A 180 8.14 6.04 -14.07
CA GLY A 180 8.03 7.19 -14.97
C GLY A 180 6.60 7.47 -15.42
N GLY A 181 5.79 6.43 -15.63
CA GLY A 181 4.39 6.52 -16.03
C GLY A 181 3.50 7.23 -15.00
N ASN A 182 3.91 7.26 -13.75
CA ASN A 182 3.12 7.84 -12.65
C ASN A 182 3.23 9.37 -12.56
N GLN A 183 4.33 9.95 -13.05
CA GLN A 183 4.71 11.33 -12.77
C GLN A 183 3.67 12.34 -13.25
N ALA A 184 3.18 12.19 -14.48
CA ALA A 184 2.19 13.11 -15.04
C ALA A 184 0.84 13.07 -14.30
N GLY A 185 0.35 11.87 -13.96
CA GLY A 185 -0.90 11.68 -13.24
C GLY A 185 -0.85 12.25 -11.82
N MET A 186 0.28 12.07 -11.10
CA MET A 186 0.47 12.66 -9.78
C MET A 186 0.51 14.20 -9.82
N ALA A 187 1.22 14.77 -10.81
CA ALA A 187 1.27 16.22 -10.99
C ALA A 187 -0.12 16.80 -11.30
N ALA A 188 -0.88 16.13 -12.17
CA ALA A 188 -2.23 16.55 -12.54
C ALA A 188 -3.20 16.47 -11.34
N ALA A 189 -3.15 15.37 -10.57
CA ALA A 189 -3.99 15.22 -9.38
C ALA A 189 -3.67 16.27 -8.31
N ALA A 190 -2.38 16.55 -8.05
CA ALA A 190 -1.99 17.60 -7.12
C ALA A 190 -2.52 18.98 -7.57
N ALA A 191 -2.39 19.31 -8.85
CA ALA A 191 -2.88 20.57 -9.40
C ALA A 191 -4.41 20.70 -9.29
N ALA A 192 -5.16 19.64 -9.65
CA ALA A 192 -6.62 19.61 -9.58
C ALA A 192 -7.14 19.76 -8.13
N LEU A 193 -6.49 19.11 -7.18
CA LEU A 193 -6.85 19.24 -5.77
C LEU A 193 -6.55 20.64 -5.22
N ASN A 194 -5.40 21.23 -5.55
CA ASN A 194 -5.06 22.59 -5.15
C ASN A 194 -6.03 23.62 -5.75
N GLU A 195 -6.43 23.45 -7.00
CA GLU A 195 -7.48 24.29 -7.64
C GLU A 195 -8.82 24.14 -6.90
N ARG A 196 -9.23 22.91 -6.60
CA ARG A 196 -10.47 22.59 -5.88
C ARG A 196 -10.52 23.20 -4.49
N TRP A 197 -9.40 23.16 -3.76
CA TRP A 197 -9.34 23.68 -2.37
C TRP A 197 -9.04 25.16 -2.31
N GLY A 198 -8.48 25.76 -3.35
CA GLY A 198 -8.00 27.14 -3.36
C GLY A 198 -6.73 27.35 -2.53
N GLU A 199 -6.03 26.26 -2.21
CA GLU A 199 -4.84 26.24 -1.35
C GLU A 199 -3.80 25.25 -1.91
N ALA A 200 -2.50 25.60 -1.77
CA ALA A 200 -1.38 24.75 -2.21
C ALA A 200 -1.03 23.71 -1.12
N LYS A 201 -1.87 22.68 -0.98
CA LYS A 201 -1.72 21.61 0.03
C LYS A 201 -1.41 20.23 -0.56
N ALA A 202 -1.65 20.02 -1.86
CA ALA A 202 -1.25 18.81 -2.56
C ALA A 202 0.05 19.05 -3.33
N HIS A 203 1.03 18.16 -3.16
CA HIS A 203 2.38 18.31 -3.71
C HIS A 203 2.84 17.04 -4.39
N HIS A 204 3.23 17.12 -5.65
CA HIS A 204 3.95 16.05 -6.35
C HIS A 204 5.44 16.27 -6.19
N ILE A 205 6.13 15.35 -5.56
CA ILE A 205 7.58 15.41 -5.33
C ILE A 205 8.31 14.70 -6.47
N ALA A 206 8.42 15.39 -7.61
CA ALA A 206 9.06 14.84 -8.82
C ALA A 206 10.52 14.41 -8.57
N GLY A 207 11.22 15.05 -7.65
CA GLY A 207 12.60 14.72 -7.30
C GLY A 207 12.78 13.38 -6.57
N TYR A 208 11.70 12.72 -6.13
CA TYR A 208 11.76 11.31 -5.70
C TYR A 208 12.17 10.39 -6.85
N TYR A 209 11.72 10.66 -8.09
CA TYR A 209 12.05 9.92 -9.31
C TYR A 209 13.33 10.43 -9.99
N ASP A 210 14.33 10.86 -9.22
CA ASP A 210 15.64 11.30 -9.75
C ASP A 210 16.58 10.09 -9.97
N ASN A 211 16.29 9.28 -10.99
CA ASN A 211 17.10 8.12 -11.32
C ASN A 211 18.55 8.50 -11.70
N ALA A 212 18.74 9.64 -12.36
CA ALA A 212 20.08 10.12 -12.72
C ALA A 212 20.91 10.46 -11.47
N GLY A 213 20.30 11.09 -10.47
CA GLY A 213 20.94 11.36 -9.19
C GLY A 213 21.31 10.08 -8.43
N VAL A 214 20.43 9.07 -8.42
CA VAL A 214 20.73 7.77 -7.81
C VAL A 214 21.90 7.08 -8.51
N VAL A 215 21.93 7.07 -9.85
CA VAL A 215 23.04 6.51 -10.62
C VAL A 215 24.34 7.27 -10.34
N ALA A 216 24.32 8.60 -10.29
CA ALA A 216 25.49 9.40 -9.94
C ALA A 216 26.01 9.04 -8.54
N ARG A 217 25.09 8.87 -7.57
CA ARG A 217 25.44 8.45 -6.22
C ARG A 217 26.07 7.05 -6.18
N MET A 218 25.53 6.11 -6.94
CA MET A 218 26.09 4.76 -7.07
C MET A 218 27.51 4.81 -7.63
N ASN A 219 27.76 5.63 -8.66
CA ASN A 219 29.09 5.80 -9.25
C ASN A 219 30.09 6.42 -8.25
N GLU A 220 29.65 7.39 -7.43
CA GLU A 220 30.47 7.93 -6.33
C GLU A 220 30.85 6.86 -5.30
N LEU A 221 30.01 5.86 -5.11
CA LEU A 221 30.26 4.71 -4.25
C LEU A 221 31.14 3.63 -4.91
N GLY A 222 31.62 3.89 -6.14
CA GLY A 222 32.57 3.03 -6.86
C GLY A 222 31.90 1.89 -7.64
N VAL A 223 30.60 1.94 -7.87
CA VAL A 223 29.88 0.95 -8.68
C VAL A 223 29.32 1.61 -9.94
N GLU A 224 29.70 1.10 -11.11
CA GLU A 224 29.20 1.57 -12.40
C GLU A 224 28.57 0.42 -13.18
N GLU A 225 27.35 0.66 -13.69
CA GLU A 225 26.71 -0.29 -14.62
C GLU A 225 27.33 -0.16 -16.01
N GLY A 226 27.53 -1.30 -16.65
CA GLY A 226 27.90 -1.40 -18.05
C GLY A 226 26.68 -1.17 -18.98
N PRO A 227 26.82 -1.51 -20.27
CA PRO A 227 25.70 -1.48 -21.21
C PRO A 227 24.57 -2.38 -20.74
N SER A 228 23.32 -1.95 -21.03
CA SER A 228 22.12 -2.73 -20.70
C SER A 228 22.19 -4.14 -21.29
N ASP A 229 21.85 -5.13 -20.51
CA ASP A 229 21.69 -6.53 -20.92
C ASP A 229 20.36 -6.79 -21.67
N GLY A 230 19.55 -5.75 -21.87
CA GLY A 230 18.29 -5.77 -22.61
C GLY A 230 17.07 -6.06 -21.76
N TYR A 231 17.23 -6.22 -20.45
CA TYR A 231 16.12 -6.37 -19.52
C TYR A 231 15.73 -5.02 -18.90
N HIS A 232 14.51 -4.97 -18.34
CA HIS A 232 14.02 -3.80 -17.62
C HIS A 232 14.34 -3.92 -16.12
N ASP A 233 15.57 -4.28 -15.82
CA ASP A 233 16.16 -4.25 -14.50
C ASP A 233 17.41 -3.34 -14.51
N THR A 234 17.72 -2.75 -13.38
CA THR A 234 18.91 -1.94 -13.15
C THR A 234 19.52 -2.36 -11.82
N TYR A 235 20.84 -2.31 -11.74
CA TYR A 235 21.52 -2.76 -10.53
C TYR A 235 21.16 -1.89 -9.32
N TRP A 236 21.14 -0.57 -9.48
CA TRP A 236 20.81 0.36 -8.41
C TRP A 236 19.39 0.14 -7.83
N LEU A 237 18.38 -0.06 -8.68
CA LEU A 237 17.01 -0.27 -8.22
C LEU A 237 16.83 -1.68 -7.62
N THR A 238 17.50 -2.67 -8.21
CA THR A 238 17.51 -4.04 -7.70
C THR A 238 18.21 -4.13 -6.34
N SER A 239 19.32 -3.41 -6.12
CA SER A 239 19.98 -3.35 -4.82
C SER A 239 19.06 -2.75 -3.74
N MET A 240 18.36 -1.65 -4.05
CA MET A 240 17.35 -1.08 -3.14
C MET A 240 16.20 -2.05 -2.87
N GLN A 241 15.71 -2.78 -3.87
CA GLN A 241 14.66 -3.79 -3.68
C GLN A 241 15.13 -4.92 -2.76
N MET A 242 16.39 -5.33 -2.86
CA MET A 242 16.97 -6.38 -2.02
C MET A 242 17.10 -5.98 -0.55
N THR A 243 17.09 -4.70 -0.21
CA THR A 243 17.03 -4.26 1.20
C THR A 243 15.73 -4.65 1.89
N VAL A 244 14.65 -4.78 1.12
CA VAL A 244 13.32 -5.17 1.61
C VAL A 244 13.14 -6.69 1.56
N ASP A 245 13.35 -7.30 0.38
CA ASP A 245 13.23 -8.76 0.21
C ASP A 245 14.07 -9.28 -0.96
N PRO A 246 15.24 -9.90 -0.71
CA PRO A 246 16.08 -10.49 -1.74
C PRO A 246 15.40 -11.59 -2.57
N SER A 247 14.37 -12.26 -2.04
CA SER A 247 13.66 -13.31 -2.78
C SER A 247 12.90 -12.76 -4.01
N THR A 248 12.56 -11.47 -3.98
CA THR A 248 11.84 -10.79 -5.08
C THR A 248 12.67 -10.62 -6.34
N VAL A 249 14.00 -10.73 -6.24
CA VAL A 249 14.93 -10.74 -7.36
C VAL A 249 15.45 -12.14 -7.69
N ARG A 250 14.86 -13.19 -7.11
CA ARG A 250 15.25 -14.58 -7.30
C ARG A 250 16.75 -14.80 -7.05
N TYR A 251 17.27 -14.20 -5.98
CA TYR A 251 18.70 -14.14 -5.71
C TYR A 251 19.37 -15.51 -5.70
N ASP A 252 18.85 -16.44 -4.91
CA ASP A 252 19.45 -17.76 -4.74
C ASP A 252 19.38 -18.57 -6.05
N GLU A 253 18.27 -18.50 -6.79
CA GLU A 253 18.10 -19.14 -8.10
C GLU A 253 19.02 -18.53 -9.16
N ARG A 254 19.19 -17.21 -9.17
CA ARG A 254 20.14 -16.52 -10.10
C ARG A 254 21.57 -16.91 -9.83
N VAL A 255 21.99 -16.97 -8.58
CA VAL A 255 23.35 -17.42 -8.20
C VAL A 255 23.55 -18.86 -8.64
N ALA A 256 22.63 -19.78 -8.33
CA ALA A 256 22.72 -21.18 -8.71
C ALA A 256 22.77 -21.38 -10.24
N ALA A 257 22.08 -20.53 -11.00
CA ALA A 257 22.04 -20.58 -12.47
C ALA A 257 23.20 -19.83 -13.15
N GLY A 258 24.08 -19.16 -12.41
CA GLY A 258 25.13 -18.29 -12.98
C GLY A 258 24.57 -17.04 -13.67
N LYS A 259 23.43 -16.51 -13.20
CA LYS A 259 22.73 -15.34 -13.75
C LYS A 259 22.66 -14.16 -12.76
N ALA A 260 23.58 -14.14 -11.80
CA ALA A 260 23.63 -13.14 -10.75
C ALA A 260 24.36 -11.84 -11.18
N THR A 261 24.07 -11.35 -12.40
CA THR A 261 24.60 -10.09 -12.91
C THR A 261 23.48 -9.25 -13.53
N ILE A 262 23.59 -7.94 -13.41
CA ILE A 262 22.74 -6.93 -14.07
C ILE A 262 23.65 -5.92 -14.71
N ASN A 263 23.53 -5.69 -16.01
CA ASN A 263 24.35 -4.74 -16.77
C ASN A 263 25.86 -4.87 -16.50
N GLY A 264 26.32 -6.12 -16.34
CA GLY A 264 27.73 -6.44 -16.05
C GLY A 264 28.15 -6.36 -14.57
N VAL A 265 27.28 -5.91 -13.67
CA VAL A 265 27.55 -5.84 -12.22
C VAL A 265 26.97 -7.07 -11.52
N SER A 266 27.76 -7.71 -10.65
CA SER A 266 27.29 -8.85 -9.86
C SER A 266 26.38 -8.41 -8.72
N ILE A 267 25.25 -9.10 -8.52
CA ILE A 267 24.43 -8.96 -7.32
C ILE A 267 24.89 -9.87 -6.18
N ALA A 268 26.01 -10.56 -6.35
CA ALA A 268 26.63 -11.42 -5.35
C ALA A 268 28.04 -10.90 -4.99
N PRO A 269 28.41 -10.89 -3.71
CA PRO A 269 27.67 -11.44 -2.57
C PRO A 269 26.47 -10.57 -2.17
N LYS A 270 25.43 -11.22 -1.59
CA LYS A 270 24.15 -10.60 -1.22
C LYS A 270 24.30 -9.39 -0.31
N GLU A 271 25.14 -9.52 0.68
CA GLU A 271 25.37 -8.54 1.74
C GLU A 271 25.95 -7.23 1.18
N GLU A 272 26.85 -7.31 0.19
CA GLU A 272 27.44 -6.12 -0.45
C GLU A 272 26.40 -5.38 -1.30
N THR A 273 25.57 -6.12 -2.03
CA THR A 273 24.49 -5.54 -2.83
C THR A 273 23.43 -4.87 -1.94
N ILE A 274 23.06 -5.50 -0.83
CA ILE A 274 22.14 -4.92 0.15
C ILE A 274 22.74 -3.66 0.77
N ALA A 275 24.00 -3.70 1.20
CA ALA A 275 24.67 -2.55 1.82
C ALA A 275 24.77 -1.34 0.87
N LEU A 276 24.96 -1.57 -0.44
CA LEU A 276 24.86 -0.51 -1.43
C LEU A 276 23.42 0.00 -1.56
N GLY A 277 22.44 -0.90 -1.62
CA GLY A 277 21.03 -0.56 -1.69
C GLY A 277 20.57 0.31 -0.52
N GLU A 278 21.02 0.00 0.70
CA GLU A 278 20.76 0.81 1.91
C GLU A 278 21.30 2.23 1.76
N GLN A 279 22.54 2.40 1.28
CA GLN A 279 23.14 3.73 1.06
C GLN A 279 22.41 4.53 -0.02
N LEU A 280 21.94 3.89 -1.08
CA LEU A 280 21.16 4.55 -2.14
C LEU A 280 19.77 4.93 -1.67
N MET A 281 19.10 4.04 -0.90
CA MET A 281 17.80 4.33 -0.27
C MET A 281 17.91 5.50 0.69
N GLU A 282 18.89 5.50 1.59
CA GLU A 282 19.13 6.59 2.54
C GLU A 282 19.34 7.92 1.82
N TRP A 283 20.21 7.96 0.81
CA TRP A 283 20.47 9.15 0.01
C TRP A 283 19.19 9.69 -0.65
N ARG A 284 18.41 8.83 -1.32
CA ARG A 284 17.18 9.22 -2.00
C ARG A 284 16.10 9.69 -1.01
N ASN A 285 15.96 8.97 0.10
CA ASN A 285 14.97 9.31 1.13
C ASN A 285 15.28 10.65 1.79
N ASN A 286 16.54 10.92 2.17
CA ASN A 286 16.96 12.19 2.74
C ASN A 286 16.70 13.36 1.79
N LYS A 287 17.07 13.22 0.52
CA LYS A 287 16.75 14.22 -0.52
C LYS A 287 15.24 14.44 -0.66
N THR A 288 14.45 13.38 -0.60
CA THR A 288 12.98 13.48 -0.69
C THR A 288 12.39 14.21 0.51
N VAL A 289 12.89 13.95 1.71
CA VAL A 289 12.49 14.66 2.94
C VAL A 289 12.76 16.17 2.82
N GLU A 290 13.92 16.57 2.29
CA GLU A 290 14.24 17.97 2.03
C GLU A 290 13.24 18.60 1.05
N LEU A 291 12.97 17.94 -0.08
CA LEU A 291 12.02 18.41 -1.09
C LEU A 291 10.59 18.53 -0.54
N ILE A 292 10.17 17.58 0.30
CA ILE A 292 8.85 17.66 0.97
C ILE A 292 8.80 18.87 1.90
N ARG A 293 9.84 19.08 2.73
CA ARG A 293 9.92 20.26 3.63
C ARG A 293 9.90 21.58 2.85
N GLU A 294 10.60 21.66 1.72
CA GLU A 294 10.58 22.83 0.82
C GLU A 294 9.19 23.05 0.20
N ALA A 295 8.55 22.01 -0.32
CA ALA A 295 7.22 22.09 -0.93
C ALA A 295 6.16 22.56 0.09
N ILE A 296 6.19 22.04 1.31
CA ILE A 296 5.30 22.45 2.41
C ILE A 296 5.57 23.92 2.82
N ALA A 297 6.83 24.34 2.82
CA ALA A 297 7.21 25.73 3.14
C ALA A 297 6.92 26.72 2.01
N GLY A 298 6.43 26.26 0.85
CA GLY A 298 6.15 27.12 -0.32
C GLY A 298 7.40 27.65 -1.02
N ARG A 299 8.51 26.91 -0.98
CA ARG A 299 9.82 27.28 -1.55
C ARG A 299 10.19 26.44 -2.75
#